data_30c53d2fb4c4aa8f065a9171ce9f1b17
#
_entry.id   30c53d2fb4c4aa8f065a9171ce9f1b17
#
_cell.length_a   1.000
_cell.length_b   1.000
_cell.length_c   1.000
_cell.angle_alpha   90.00
_cell.angle_beta   90.00
_cell.angle_gamma   90.00
#
_symmetry.space_group_name_H-M   'P 1'
#
loop_
_entity.id
_entity.type
_entity.pdbx_description
1 polymer ?
#
loop_
_entity_poly.entity_id
_entity_poly.type
_entity_poly.pdbx_seq_one_letter_code
_entity_poly.pdbx_strand_id
1 'polypeptide(L)'
;MKTATLIAAIIAATIMPSLAREMVIVRRSPACLQQQDLSEFYKLARENPSMAQLSDFLRHHQCTALSAGRRVTIEQEDPSKLYFCVRVPRRDRCDWVGRDALYRR
;
A
#
# COMPACT_ATOMS: atom_id res chain seq x y z
N MET A 1 -27.19 11.60 -41.79
CA MET A 1 -26.96 11.63 -41.33
C MET A 1 -26.67 11.29 -40.36
N LYS A 2 -26.48 11.18 -39.68
CA LYS A 2 -26.39 11.04 -38.88
C LYS A 2 -25.63 10.31 -38.31
N THR A 3 -25.34 10.05 -37.79
CA THR A 3 -24.55 9.26 -37.71
C THR A 3 -23.66 9.35 -36.64
N ALA A 4 -23.41 10.18 -36.21
CA ALA A 4 -22.49 10.45 -35.24
C ALA A 4 -22.60 9.78 -33.99
N THR A 5 -23.53 9.34 -33.79
CA THR A 5 -23.78 8.73 -32.67
C THR A 5 -22.82 7.91 -32.02
N LEU A 6 -22.27 7.13 -32.62
CA LEU A 6 -21.50 6.24 -32.07
C LEU A 6 -20.58 6.62 -31.12
N ILE A 7 -20.12 7.58 -31.12
CA ILE A 7 -19.15 7.99 -30.27
C ILE A 7 -19.31 7.67 -28.86
N ALA A 8 -20.39 7.92 -28.41
CA ALA A 8 -20.62 7.74 -27.01
C ALA A 8 -20.09 6.48 -26.45
N ALA A 9 -20.18 5.54 -27.20
CA ALA A 9 -19.82 4.26 -26.70
C ALA A 9 -18.46 4.19 -26.20
N ILE A 10 -17.64 4.88 -26.78
CA ILE A 10 -16.32 4.77 -26.44
C ILE A 10 -16.02 5.14 -25.08
N ILE A 11 -16.63 6.11 -24.62
CA ILE A 11 -16.37 6.58 -23.34
C ILE A 11 -16.50 5.53 -22.30
N ALA A 12 -17.46 4.78 -22.44
CA ALA A 12 -17.71 3.78 -21.44
C ALA A 12 -16.51 2.92 -21.24
N ALA A 13 -15.79 2.69 -22.26
CA ALA A 13 -14.67 1.80 -22.14
C ALA A 13 -13.59 2.37 -21.29
N THR A 14 -13.58 3.64 -21.14
CA THR A 14 -12.49 4.23 -20.39
C THR A 14 -12.76 4.16 -18.91
N ILE A 15 -13.93 3.79 -18.53
CA ILE A 15 -14.23 3.71 -17.13
C ILE A 15 -13.80 2.39 -16.62
N MET A 16 -12.54 2.29 -16.38
CA MET A 16 -12.03 1.04 -15.89
C MET A 16 -12.32 0.89 -14.43
N PRO A 17 -12.60 -0.28 -14.01
CA PRO A 17 -12.81 -0.52 -12.61
C PRO A 17 -11.53 -0.21 -11.88
N SER A 18 -11.65 0.41 -10.80
CA SER A 18 -10.52 0.72 -9.99
C SER A 18 -9.89 -0.56 -9.47
N LEU A 19 -8.59 -0.55 -9.35
CA LEU A 19 -7.91 -1.66 -8.73
C LEU A 19 -7.94 -1.52 -7.23
N ALA A 20 -8.49 -0.41 -6.74
CA ALA A 20 -8.55 -0.17 -5.32
C ALA A 20 -9.44 -1.21 -4.66
N ARG A 21 -8.94 -1.82 -3.61
CA ARG A 21 -9.67 -2.80 -2.83
C ARG A 21 -9.53 -2.48 -1.37
N GLU A 22 -10.63 -2.60 -0.64
CA GLU A 22 -10.60 -2.42 0.80
C GLU A 22 -10.07 -3.69 1.45
N MET A 23 -9.16 -3.50 2.38
CA MET A 23 -8.56 -4.59 3.12
C MET A 23 -8.42 -4.18 4.57
N VAL A 24 -8.07 -5.12 5.40
CA VAL A 24 -7.80 -4.87 6.81
C VAL A 24 -6.39 -5.34 7.09
N ILE A 25 -5.65 -4.53 7.83
CA ILE A 25 -4.32 -4.93 8.28
C ILE A 25 -4.50 -6.11 9.24
N VAL A 26 -3.89 -7.24 8.92
CA VAL A 26 -4.09 -8.44 9.73
C VAL A 26 -3.04 -8.59 10.82
N ARG A 27 -1.92 -7.89 10.72
CA ARG A 27 -0.92 -7.85 11.77
C ARG A 27 -0.20 -6.54 11.72
N ARG A 28 0.25 -6.06 12.87
CA ARG A 28 0.96 -4.81 12.94
C ARG A 28 2.12 -4.80 11.96
N SER A 29 2.29 -3.71 11.24
CA SER A 29 3.25 -3.64 10.16
C SER A 29 3.83 -2.24 10.03
N PRO A 30 5.09 -2.13 9.62
CA PRO A 30 5.61 -0.84 9.20
C PRO A 30 4.95 -0.45 7.89
N ALA A 31 4.79 0.84 7.68
CA ALA A 31 4.27 1.38 6.45
C ALA A 31 5.11 2.59 6.09
N CYS A 32 5.70 2.59 4.92
CA CYS A 32 6.65 3.63 4.53
C CYS A 32 6.18 4.33 3.27
N LEU A 33 6.50 5.62 3.17
CA LEU A 33 6.13 6.40 2.00
C LEU A 33 6.82 5.84 0.75
N GLN A 34 8.04 5.35 0.90
CA GLN A 34 8.80 4.81 -0.20
C GLN A 34 9.01 3.32 -0.02
N GLN A 35 8.83 2.59 -1.11
CA GLN A 35 9.01 1.13 -1.06
C GLN A 35 10.43 0.75 -0.66
N GLN A 36 11.41 1.51 -1.09
CA GLN A 36 12.80 1.23 -0.75
C GLN A 36 13.03 1.27 0.76
N ASP A 37 12.42 2.22 1.45
CA ASP A 37 12.56 2.32 2.89
C ASP A 37 11.95 1.12 3.59
N LEU A 38 10.85 0.63 3.07
CA LEU A 38 10.23 -0.57 3.63
C LEU A 38 11.15 -1.77 3.47
N SER A 39 11.75 -1.91 2.31
CA SER A 39 12.69 -2.99 2.05
C SER A 39 13.88 -2.92 3.00
N GLU A 40 14.38 -1.73 3.24
CA GLU A 40 15.50 -1.55 4.16
C GLU A 40 15.10 -1.83 5.60
N PHE A 41 13.87 -1.50 5.96
CA PHE A 41 13.38 -1.84 7.30
C PHE A 41 13.40 -3.34 7.52
N TYR A 42 12.92 -4.10 6.55
CA TYR A 42 12.90 -5.56 6.70
C TYR A 42 14.31 -6.14 6.73
N LYS A 43 15.23 -5.53 6.02
CA LYS A 43 16.61 -5.97 6.05
C LYS A 43 17.19 -5.73 7.45
N LEU A 44 16.95 -4.56 8.02
CA LEU A 44 17.38 -4.26 9.36
C LEU A 44 16.76 -5.24 10.36
N ALA A 45 15.48 -5.52 10.20
CA ALA A 45 14.77 -6.40 11.13
C ALA A 45 15.36 -7.80 11.17
N ARG A 46 15.99 -8.24 10.10
CA ARG A 46 16.61 -9.56 10.06
C ARG A 46 17.96 -9.62 10.79
N GLU A 47 18.46 -8.48 11.22
CA GLU A 47 19.76 -8.39 11.87
C GLU A 47 19.68 -8.36 13.38
N ASN A 48 18.55 -8.77 13.94
CA ASN A 48 18.34 -8.78 15.39
C ASN A 48 18.50 -7.42 16.05
N PRO A 49 17.81 -6.40 15.56
CA PRO A 49 17.96 -5.06 16.12
C PRO A 49 17.21 -4.92 17.43
N SER A 50 17.55 -3.87 18.19
CA SER A 50 16.77 -3.53 19.37
C SER A 50 15.49 -2.82 18.90
N MET A 51 14.51 -2.73 19.79
CA MET A 51 13.29 -2.00 19.48
C MET A 51 13.60 -0.52 19.25
N ALA A 52 14.59 0.01 19.95
CA ALA A 52 14.99 1.40 19.76
C ALA A 52 15.51 1.63 18.35
N GLN A 53 16.28 0.70 17.82
CA GLN A 53 16.79 0.82 16.46
C GLN A 53 15.68 0.80 15.44
N LEU A 54 14.68 -0.05 15.61
CA LEU A 54 13.55 -0.12 14.70
C LEU A 54 12.71 1.17 14.77
N SER A 55 12.48 1.67 15.97
CA SER A 55 11.71 2.90 16.14
C SER A 55 12.42 4.08 15.52
N ASP A 56 13.73 4.15 15.68
CA ASP A 56 14.50 5.22 15.10
C ASP A 56 14.47 5.17 13.58
N PHE A 57 14.55 3.99 13.03
CA PHE A 57 14.46 3.84 11.58
C PHE A 57 13.14 4.40 11.07
N LEU A 58 12.03 4.03 11.71
CA LEU A 58 10.72 4.50 11.27
C LEU A 58 10.63 6.02 11.30
N ARG A 59 11.16 6.63 12.34
CA ARG A 59 11.10 8.08 12.45
C ARG A 59 11.93 8.79 11.40
N HIS A 60 13.07 8.24 11.04
CA HIS A 60 13.97 8.90 10.11
C HIS A 60 13.65 8.67 8.65
N HIS A 61 12.78 7.70 8.35
CA HIS A 61 12.50 7.31 6.97
C HIS A 61 11.06 7.51 6.54
N GLN A 62 10.35 8.40 7.22
CA GLN A 62 8.96 8.69 6.89
C GLN A 62 8.12 7.43 6.86
N CYS A 63 8.29 6.61 7.86
CA CYS A 63 7.53 5.40 8.05
C CYS A 63 6.70 5.52 9.31
N THR A 64 5.66 4.71 9.39
CA THR A 64 4.81 4.65 10.56
C THR A 64 4.48 3.19 10.80
N ALA A 65 3.80 2.89 11.88
CA ALA A 65 3.34 1.53 12.14
C ALA A 65 1.83 1.50 12.05
N LEU A 66 1.30 0.54 11.31
CA LEU A 66 -0.13 0.35 11.20
C LEU A 66 -0.54 -0.81 12.09
N SER A 67 -1.58 -0.59 12.87
CA SER A 67 -2.07 -1.61 13.79
C SER A 67 -2.98 -2.61 13.10
N ALA A 68 -3.01 -3.82 13.64
CA ALA A 68 -3.95 -4.82 13.15
C ALA A 68 -5.37 -4.30 13.33
N GLY A 69 -6.23 -4.61 12.40
CA GLY A 69 -7.61 -4.13 12.41
C GLY A 69 -7.85 -2.84 11.65
N ARG A 70 -6.77 -2.16 11.23
CA ARG A 70 -6.91 -0.91 10.52
C ARG A 70 -7.43 -1.14 9.11
N ARG A 71 -8.41 -0.38 8.69
CA ARG A 71 -8.92 -0.47 7.32
C ARG A 71 -8.03 0.33 6.40
N VAL A 72 -7.76 -0.22 5.23
CA VAL A 72 -6.93 0.43 4.22
C VAL A 72 -7.47 0.09 2.85
N THR A 73 -7.09 0.87 1.85
CA THR A 73 -7.43 0.59 0.46
C THR A 73 -6.14 0.35 -0.31
N ILE A 74 -6.06 -0.76 -1.01
CA ILE A 74 -4.89 -1.04 -1.84
C ILE A 74 -5.01 -0.19 -3.10
N GLU A 75 -4.00 0.60 -3.39
CA GLU A 75 -3.99 1.45 -4.58
C GLU A 75 -2.96 1.03 -5.61
N GLN A 76 -1.87 0.44 -5.16
CA GLN A 76 -0.82 -0.02 -6.07
C GLN A 76 -0.27 -1.33 -5.56
N GLU A 77 0.25 -2.10 -6.49
CA GLU A 77 0.80 -3.39 -6.22
C GLU A 77 2.15 -3.48 -6.89
N ASP A 78 3.16 -3.89 -6.17
CA ASP A 78 4.47 -4.09 -6.74
C ASP A 78 4.43 -5.31 -7.68
N PRO A 79 5.17 -5.30 -8.80
CA PRO A 79 5.16 -6.44 -9.72
C PRO A 79 5.51 -7.78 -9.06
N SER A 80 6.32 -7.77 -8.04
CA SER A 80 6.67 -9.00 -7.32
C SER A 80 5.52 -9.48 -6.44
N LYS A 81 4.54 -8.63 -6.19
CA LYS A 81 3.41 -8.89 -5.29
C LYS A 81 3.82 -9.12 -3.85
N LEU A 82 4.99 -8.63 -3.49
CA LEU A 82 5.46 -8.69 -2.11
C LEU A 82 5.13 -7.42 -1.34
N TYR A 83 4.84 -6.33 -2.05
CA TYR A 83 4.56 -5.04 -1.43
C TYR A 83 3.33 -4.42 -2.05
N PHE A 84 2.58 -3.70 -1.21
CA PHE A 84 1.37 -3.02 -1.66
C PHE A 84 1.35 -1.61 -1.10
N CYS A 85 0.92 -0.65 -1.91
CA CYS A 85 0.75 0.71 -1.42
C CYS A 85 -0.70 0.86 -0.99
N VAL A 86 -0.91 1.12 0.29
CA VAL A 86 -2.24 1.17 0.87
C VAL A 86 -2.53 2.57 1.40
N ARG A 87 -3.77 2.99 1.26
CA ARG A 87 -4.21 4.28 1.78
C ARG A 87 -5.03 4.08 3.03
N VAL A 88 -4.62 4.74 4.09
CA VAL A 88 -5.39 4.80 5.32
C VAL A 88 -6.42 5.91 5.14
N PRO A 89 -7.67 5.74 5.61
CA PRO A 89 -8.66 6.79 5.49
C PRO A 89 -8.15 8.14 5.99
N ARG A 90 -8.49 9.19 5.26
CA ARG A 90 -8.11 10.57 5.54
C ARG A 90 -6.68 10.94 5.21
N ARG A 91 -5.92 10.01 4.64
CA ARG A 91 -4.58 10.34 4.17
C ARG A 91 -4.68 10.62 2.68
N ASP A 92 -3.85 11.51 2.20
CA ASP A 92 -3.88 11.92 0.81
C ASP A 92 -2.95 11.13 -0.09
N ARG A 93 -2.26 10.15 0.47
CA ARG A 93 -1.36 9.31 -0.31
C ARG A 93 -1.26 7.95 0.36
N CYS A 94 -0.80 6.97 -0.41
CA CYS A 94 -0.65 5.62 0.12
C CYS A 94 0.74 5.40 0.69
N ASP A 95 0.83 4.43 1.57
CA ASP A 95 2.09 4.00 2.15
C ASP A 95 2.32 2.53 1.80
N TRP A 96 3.57 2.15 1.63
CA TRP A 96 3.90 0.79 1.26
C TRP A 96 3.97 -0.11 2.48
N VAL A 97 3.35 -1.29 2.37
CA VAL A 97 3.38 -2.33 3.40
C VAL A 97 3.74 -3.65 2.74
N GLY A 98 4.21 -4.59 3.53
CA GLY A 98 4.50 -5.92 3.02
C GLY A 98 3.24 -6.76 2.89
N ARG A 99 3.32 -7.80 2.08
CA ARG A 99 2.19 -8.68 1.84
C ARG A 99 1.66 -9.29 3.14
N ASP A 100 2.54 -9.62 4.06
CA ASP A 100 2.14 -10.25 5.32
C ASP A 100 1.25 -9.36 6.19
N ALA A 101 1.23 -8.06 5.92
CA ALA A 101 0.38 -7.16 6.67
C ALA A 101 -1.09 -7.29 6.24
N LEU A 102 -1.32 -7.79 5.03
CA LEU A 102 -2.67 -7.83 4.45
C LEU A 102 -3.23 -9.24 4.33
N TYR A 103 -2.38 -10.22 4.20
CA TYR A 103 -2.81 -11.59 3.95
C TYR A 103 -2.29 -12.52 5.02
N ARG A 104 -3.14 -13.38 5.51
CA ARG A 104 -2.72 -14.43 6.44
C ARG A 104 -2.07 -15.55 5.64
N ARG A 105 -1.17 -16.23 6.28
CA ARG A 105 -0.56 -17.39 5.66
C ARG A 105 -1.45 -18.60 5.76
#